data_886f26b74bb9f034942f41a83a4147d0
#
_entry.id   886f26b74bb9f034942f41a83a4147d0
#
_cell.length_a   1.000
_cell.length_b   1.000
_cell.length_c   1.000
_cell.angle_alpha   90.00
_cell.angle_beta   90.00
_cell.angle_gamma   90.00
#
_symmetry.space_group_name_H-M   'P 1'
#
loop_
_entity.id
_entity.type
_entity.pdbx_description
1 polymer ?
#
loop_
_entity_poly.entity_id
_entity_poly.type
_entity_poly.pdbx_seq_one_letter_code
_entity_poly.pdbx_strand_id
1 'polypeptide(L)'
;MKIIYKDEKTRIICEDLKKATRYFGGNKNLAISLLARINAISQAEEINDIIVQKQMRFHKLVNKGKRKNLEGYFAIDVKTSRDGWRIIIEPLDENENPFVPCNIDEISKKVRIVEIIEVSNHYE
;
A
#
# COMPACT_ATOMS: atom_id res chain seq x y z
N MET A 1 -6.44 8.06 7.21
CA MET A 1 -5.06 8.58 7.05
C MET A 1 -4.94 9.40 5.78
N LYS A 2 -4.01 10.31 5.76
CA LYS A 2 -3.65 11.04 4.55
C LYS A 2 -2.90 10.11 3.60
N ILE A 3 -3.31 10.09 2.35
CA ILE A 3 -2.66 9.29 1.31
C ILE A 3 -1.96 10.23 0.33
N ILE A 4 -0.68 9.97 0.10
CA ILE A 4 0.11 10.63 -0.92
C ILE A 4 0.44 9.56 -1.96
N TYR A 5 0.38 9.90 -3.22
CA TYR A 5 0.76 8.99 -4.30
C TYR A 5 2.12 9.38 -4.85
N LYS A 6 2.95 8.40 -5.11
CA LYS A 6 4.29 8.65 -5.65
C LYS A 6 4.24 9.34 -7.01
N ASP A 7 3.27 8.98 -7.84
CA ASP A 7 3.09 9.59 -9.14
C ASP A 7 1.61 9.63 -9.53
N GLU A 8 1.32 10.39 -10.57
CA GLU A 8 -0.04 10.61 -11.07
C GLU A 8 -0.67 9.33 -11.61
N LYS A 9 0.12 8.50 -12.26
CA LYS A 9 -0.37 7.22 -12.81
C LYS A 9 -0.90 6.32 -11.69
N THR A 10 -0.18 6.23 -10.59
CA THR A 10 -0.61 5.44 -9.43
C THR A 10 -1.89 5.99 -8.83
N ARG A 11 -1.98 7.33 -8.69
CA ARG A 11 -3.18 7.98 -8.17
C ARG A 11 -4.41 7.65 -9.01
N ILE A 12 -4.28 7.77 -10.32
CA ILE A 12 -5.41 7.52 -11.24
C ILE A 12 -5.91 6.09 -11.11
N ILE A 13 -5.00 5.11 -11.08
CA ILE A 13 -5.36 3.69 -10.93
C ILE A 13 -6.09 3.46 -9.61
N CYS A 14 -5.67 4.10 -8.54
CA CYS A 14 -6.25 3.91 -7.21
C CYS A 14 -7.59 4.62 -7.02
N GLU A 15 -7.91 5.61 -7.84
CA GLU A 15 -9.10 6.45 -7.64
C GLU A 15 -10.17 6.27 -8.71
N ASP A 16 -9.86 5.58 -9.81
CA ASP A 16 -10.78 5.46 -10.94
C ASP A 16 -11.00 3.99 -11.29
N LEU A 17 -12.23 3.52 -11.09
CA LEU A 17 -12.56 2.11 -11.32
C LEU A 17 -12.27 1.65 -12.73
N LYS A 18 -12.57 2.48 -13.72
CA LYS A 18 -12.38 2.14 -15.13
C LYS A 18 -10.89 2.01 -15.47
N LYS A 19 -10.09 2.93 -14.97
CA LYS A 19 -8.64 2.91 -15.17
C LYS A 19 -8.00 1.73 -14.44
N ALA A 20 -8.45 1.44 -13.22
CA ALA A 20 -7.99 0.29 -12.47
C ALA A 20 -8.32 -1.01 -13.20
N THR A 21 -9.54 -1.15 -13.72
CA THR A 21 -9.95 -2.32 -14.46
C THR A 21 -9.05 -2.56 -15.67
N ARG A 22 -8.74 -1.49 -16.39
CA ARG A 22 -7.83 -1.56 -17.54
C ARG A 22 -6.42 -1.97 -17.11
N TYR A 23 -5.95 -1.41 -16.01
CA TYR A 23 -4.63 -1.73 -15.46
C TYR A 23 -4.51 -3.22 -15.14
N PHE A 24 -5.58 -3.82 -14.63
CA PHE A 24 -5.62 -5.25 -14.32
C PHE A 24 -6.03 -6.13 -15.52
N GLY A 25 -5.89 -5.63 -16.72
CA GLY A 25 -6.18 -6.41 -17.94
C GLY A 25 -7.66 -6.77 -18.11
N GLY A 26 -8.55 -5.93 -17.60
CA GLY A 26 -9.99 -6.18 -17.67
C GLY A 26 -10.58 -6.86 -16.44
N ASN A 27 -9.77 -7.12 -15.42
CA ASN A 27 -10.24 -7.79 -14.19
C ASN A 27 -10.92 -6.77 -13.26
N LYS A 28 -12.24 -6.67 -13.38
CA LYS A 28 -13.04 -5.74 -12.60
C LYS A 28 -13.02 -6.06 -11.10
N ASN A 29 -12.96 -7.34 -10.74
CA ASN A 29 -12.94 -7.74 -9.34
C ASN A 29 -11.69 -7.24 -8.62
N LEU A 30 -10.54 -7.31 -9.27
CA LEU A 30 -9.32 -6.73 -8.73
C LEU A 30 -9.43 -5.22 -8.58
N ALA A 31 -10.02 -4.55 -9.58
CA ALA A 31 -10.20 -3.10 -9.53
C ALA A 31 -11.09 -2.68 -8.37
N ILE A 32 -12.21 -3.37 -8.17
CA ILE A 32 -13.12 -3.11 -7.04
C ILE A 32 -12.40 -3.30 -5.72
N SER A 33 -11.62 -4.39 -5.61
CA SER A 33 -10.84 -4.64 -4.38
C SER A 33 -9.80 -3.57 -4.13
N LEU A 34 -9.11 -3.12 -5.18
CA LEU A 34 -8.13 -2.03 -5.04
C LEU A 34 -8.77 -0.76 -4.48
N LEU A 35 -9.88 -0.33 -5.07
CA LEU A 35 -10.55 0.89 -4.61
C LEU A 35 -11.07 0.72 -3.17
N ALA A 36 -11.54 -0.45 -2.81
CA ALA A 36 -11.97 -0.74 -1.45
C ALA A 36 -10.81 -0.68 -0.47
N ARG A 37 -9.63 -1.19 -0.83
CA ARG A 37 -8.44 -1.10 0.01
C ARG A 37 -7.98 0.34 0.21
N ILE A 38 -7.96 1.12 -0.86
CA ILE A 38 -7.60 2.54 -0.79
C ILE A 38 -8.58 3.29 0.11
N ASN A 39 -9.87 3.02 -0.03
CA ASN A 39 -10.87 3.63 0.84
C ASN A 39 -10.65 3.25 2.31
N ALA A 40 -10.35 1.99 2.59
CA ALA A 40 -10.06 1.54 3.95
C ALA A 40 -8.85 2.27 4.55
N ILE A 41 -7.81 2.48 3.75
CA ILE A 41 -6.63 3.24 4.18
C ILE A 41 -7.02 4.68 4.51
N SER A 42 -7.82 5.32 3.65
CA SER A 42 -8.23 6.70 3.85
C SER A 42 -9.12 6.88 5.09
N GLN A 43 -9.91 5.86 5.43
CA GLN A 43 -10.80 5.88 6.60
C GLN A 43 -10.09 5.56 7.91
N ALA A 44 -8.94 4.93 7.86
CA ALA A 44 -8.16 4.61 9.05
C ALA A 44 -7.58 5.87 9.68
N GLU A 45 -7.46 5.90 11.00
CA GLU A 45 -6.83 7.02 11.70
C GLU A 45 -5.31 6.89 11.69
N GLU A 46 -4.82 5.68 11.86
CA GLU A 46 -3.40 5.38 11.95
C GLU A 46 -3.11 4.03 11.27
N ILE A 47 -1.85 3.80 10.95
CA ILE A 47 -1.49 2.59 10.19
C ILE A 47 -1.78 1.30 10.99
N ASN A 48 -1.80 1.38 12.32
CA ASN A 48 -2.14 0.23 13.15
C ASN A 48 -3.54 -0.30 12.82
N ASP A 49 -4.48 0.57 12.44
CA ASP A 49 -5.83 0.16 12.05
C ASP A 49 -5.84 -0.74 10.82
N ILE A 50 -4.82 -0.61 9.97
CA ILE A 50 -4.65 -1.48 8.80
C ILE A 50 -3.95 -2.77 9.20
N ILE A 51 -2.91 -2.66 10.03
CA ILE A 51 -2.10 -3.81 10.47
C ILE A 51 -2.96 -4.88 11.13
N VAL A 52 -3.94 -4.48 11.96
CA VAL A 52 -4.79 -5.41 12.69
C VAL A 52 -5.83 -6.10 11.82
N GLN A 53 -6.04 -5.65 10.59
CA GLN A 53 -6.97 -6.27 9.66
C GLN A 53 -6.28 -7.40 8.90
N LYS A 54 -6.49 -8.63 9.35
CA LYS A 54 -5.78 -9.81 8.81
C LYS A 54 -5.96 -10.01 7.33
N GLN A 55 -7.13 -9.68 6.78
CA GLN A 55 -7.41 -9.83 5.36
C GLN A 55 -6.56 -8.94 4.48
N MET A 56 -6.02 -7.86 5.01
CA MET A 56 -5.13 -6.98 4.26
C MET A 56 -3.72 -7.54 4.17
N ARG A 57 -3.37 -8.43 5.08
CA ARG A 57 -2.06 -9.09 5.13
C ARG A 57 -0.91 -8.09 5.03
N PHE A 58 -0.96 -7.06 5.89
CA PHE A 58 0.11 -6.07 5.98
C PHE A 58 1.42 -6.77 6.36
N HIS A 59 2.45 -6.60 5.55
CA HIS A 59 3.73 -7.22 5.80
C HIS A 59 4.88 -6.39 5.27
N LYS A 60 6.03 -6.55 5.92
CA LYS A 60 7.26 -5.88 5.54
C LYS A 60 7.81 -6.51 4.26
N LEU A 61 8.31 -5.68 3.36
CA LEU A 61 9.05 -6.16 2.20
C LEU A 61 10.50 -6.42 2.60
N VAL A 62 11.05 -7.51 2.06
CA VAL A 62 12.38 -7.97 2.40
C VAL A 62 13.27 -7.93 1.16
N ASN A 63 14.50 -7.44 1.34
CA ASN A 63 15.51 -7.47 0.30
C ASN A 63 15.99 -8.92 0.11
N LYS A 64 15.76 -9.48 -1.06
CA LYS A 64 16.17 -10.85 -1.38
C LYS A 64 17.33 -10.84 -2.37
N GLY A 65 18.42 -10.17 -1.99
CA GLY A 65 19.56 -10.03 -2.88
C GLY A 65 19.27 -9.16 -4.08
N LYS A 66 18.22 -8.37 -4.03
CA LYS A 66 17.85 -7.47 -5.12
C LYS A 66 18.59 -6.15 -5.02
N ARG A 67 18.64 -5.43 -6.14
CA ARG A 67 19.27 -4.11 -6.22
C ARG A 67 18.50 -3.03 -5.46
N LYS A 68 17.19 -3.21 -5.32
CA LYS A 68 16.33 -2.26 -4.63
C LYS A 68 16.47 -2.39 -3.13
N ASN A 69 16.63 -1.25 -2.46
CA ASN A 69 16.48 -1.20 -1.02
C ASN A 69 15.00 -1.10 -0.69
N LEU A 70 14.46 -2.14 -0.05
CA LEU A 70 13.05 -2.22 0.33
C LEU A 70 12.82 -1.89 1.80
N GLU A 71 13.84 -1.43 2.52
CA GLU A 71 13.68 -1.03 3.91
C GLU A 71 12.70 0.12 4.03
N GLY A 72 11.76 0.01 4.97
CA GLY A 72 10.73 1.02 5.15
C GLY A 72 9.52 0.87 4.25
N TYR A 73 9.52 -0.11 3.35
CA TYR A 73 8.39 -0.40 2.48
C TYR A 73 7.63 -1.62 2.97
N PHE A 74 6.31 -1.53 2.85
CA PHE A 74 5.38 -2.57 3.26
C PHE A 74 4.40 -2.85 2.13
N ALA A 75 3.72 -3.97 2.23
CA ALA A 75 2.72 -4.35 1.23
C ALA A 75 1.44 -4.79 1.91
N ILE A 76 0.31 -4.53 1.23
CA ILE A 76 -0.96 -5.17 1.55
C ILE A 76 -1.48 -5.84 0.28
N ASP A 77 -2.28 -6.89 0.46
CA ASP A 77 -2.88 -7.57 -0.68
C ASP A 77 -3.97 -6.69 -1.31
N VAL A 78 -4.02 -6.66 -2.63
CA VAL A 78 -5.14 -6.02 -3.33
C VAL A 78 -6.42 -6.79 -3.05
N LYS A 79 -6.39 -8.11 -3.20
CA LYS A 79 -7.56 -8.96 -2.96
C LYS A 79 -7.19 -10.19 -2.15
N THR A 80 -6.32 -11.05 -2.67
CA THR A 80 -5.87 -12.26 -1.99
C THR A 80 -4.37 -12.42 -2.12
N SER A 81 -3.78 -13.29 -1.29
CA SER A 81 -2.36 -13.61 -1.42
C SER A 81 -2.05 -14.36 -2.72
N ARG A 82 -3.03 -15.04 -3.28
CA ARG A 82 -2.85 -15.92 -4.44
C ARG A 82 -2.72 -15.16 -5.77
N ASP A 83 -3.40 -14.03 -5.92
CA ASP A 83 -3.37 -13.30 -7.19
C ASP A 83 -2.05 -12.57 -7.42
N GLY A 84 -1.24 -12.42 -6.38
CA GLY A 84 0.07 -11.81 -6.49
C GLY A 84 0.08 -10.29 -6.50
N TRP A 85 -1.08 -9.64 -6.56
CA TRP A 85 -1.14 -8.18 -6.61
C TRP A 85 -1.02 -7.57 -5.22
N ARG A 86 -0.18 -6.53 -5.12
CA ARG A 86 0.12 -5.85 -3.85
C ARG A 86 0.05 -4.35 -4.02
N ILE A 87 -0.35 -3.67 -2.95
CA ILE A 87 -0.22 -2.22 -2.82
C ILE A 87 1.02 -1.98 -1.99
N ILE A 88 1.98 -1.26 -2.55
CA ILE A 88 3.25 -0.98 -1.87
C ILE A 88 3.13 0.37 -1.17
N ILE A 89 3.41 0.38 0.13
CA ILE A 89 3.14 1.50 1.03
C ILE A 89 4.42 1.89 1.76
N GLU A 90 4.65 3.19 1.90
CA GLU A 90 5.70 3.72 2.75
C GLU A 90 5.09 4.61 3.82
N PRO A 91 5.27 4.29 5.13
CA PRO A 91 4.83 5.20 6.21
C PRO A 91 5.66 6.47 6.21
N LEU A 92 4.98 7.60 6.43
CA LEU A 92 5.64 8.92 6.48
C LEU A 92 5.33 9.59 7.81
N ASP A 93 6.26 10.46 8.25
CA ASP A 93 6.07 11.28 9.44
C ASP A 93 5.21 12.52 9.12
N GLU A 94 5.00 13.39 10.10
CA GLU A 94 4.17 14.57 9.95
C GLU A 94 4.68 15.55 8.88
N ASN A 95 5.98 15.52 8.60
CA ASN A 95 6.60 16.35 7.57
C ASN A 95 6.67 15.64 6.22
N GLU A 96 5.99 14.49 6.09
CA GLU A 96 5.96 13.67 4.88
C GLU A 96 7.33 13.09 4.51
N ASN A 97 8.15 12.82 5.52
CA ASN A 97 9.44 12.18 5.35
C ASN A 97 9.38 10.73 5.85
N PRO A 98 10.15 9.82 5.23
CA PRO A 98 10.24 8.45 5.74
C PRO A 98 10.80 8.39 7.15
N PHE A 99 10.36 7.39 7.91
CA PHE A 99 10.96 7.09 9.21
C PHE A 99 12.31 6.40 9.00
N VAL A 100 13.34 6.88 9.69
CA VAL A 100 14.69 6.29 9.63
C VAL A 100 15.25 6.20 11.04
N PRO A 101 15.39 4.98 11.59
CA PRO A 101 14.96 3.69 11.04
C PRO A 101 13.44 3.55 11.08
N CYS A 102 12.89 2.68 10.24
CA CYS A 102 11.47 2.40 10.21
C CYS A 102 11.17 1.12 11.01
N ASN A 103 10.88 1.28 12.28
CA ASN A 103 10.44 0.18 13.13
C ASN A 103 8.92 0.27 13.28
N ILE A 104 8.20 -0.50 12.46
CA ILE A 104 6.75 -0.39 12.36
C ILE A 104 6.05 -0.70 13.68
N ASP A 105 6.57 -1.63 14.46
CA ASP A 105 5.96 -1.98 15.74
C ASP A 105 5.97 -0.81 16.72
N GLU A 106 7.00 0.02 16.66
CA GLU A 106 7.11 1.19 17.53
C GLU A 106 6.30 2.38 17.04
N ILE A 107 6.16 2.55 15.72
CA ILE A 107 5.54 3.74 15.15
C ILE A 107 4.09 3.53 14.70
N SER A 108 3.57 2.30 14.70
CA SER A 108 2.28 1.97 14.10
C SER A 108 1.13 2.84 14.57
N LYS A 109 1.16 3.30 15.83
CA LYS A 109 0.10 4.15 16.40
C LYS A 109 0.36 5.65 16.19
N LYS A 110 1.46 6.00 15.54
CA LYS A 110 1.83 7.38 15.25
C LYS A 110 1.72 7.72 13.76
N VAL A 111 1.69 6.72 12.89
CA VAL A 111 1.68 6.92 11.44
C VAL A 111 0.28 7.32 10.99
N ARG A 112 0.15 8.52 10.45
CA ARG A 112 -1.10 9.09 9.95
C ARG A 112 -1.03 9.49 8.49
N ILE A 113 0.13 9.29 7.87
CA ILE A 113 0.38 9.61 6.47
C ILE A 113 1.09 8.43 5.83
N VAL A 114 0.61 7.99 4.68
CA VAL A 114 1.27 6.95 3.91
C VAL A 114 1.42 7.39 2.46
N GLU A 115 2.52 6.97 1.85
CA GLU A 115 2.69 7.12 0.41
C GLU A 115 2.42 5.79 -0.27
N ILE A 116 1.57 5.81 -1.28
CA ILE A 116 1.34 4.65 -2.14
C ILE A 116 2.39 4.70 -3.25
N ILE A 117 3.30 3.75 -3.20
CA ILE A 117 4.44 3.71 -4.12
C ILE A 117 4.04 3.14 -5.47
N GLU A 118 3.34 2.01 -5.46
CA GLU A 118 2.83 1.39 -6.68
C GLU A 118 1.85 0.27 -6.35
N VAL A 119 1.11 -0.14 -7.37
CA VAL A 119 0.29 -1.35 -7.34
C VAL A 119 0.97 -2.31 -8.30
N SER A 120 1.44 -3.45 -7.80
CA SER A 120 2.32 -4.32 -8.57
C SER A 120 2.09 -5.78 -8.23
N ASN A 121 2.45 -6.67 -9.16
CA ASN A 121 2.48 -8.10 -8.92
C ASN A 121 3.91 -8.65 -8.92
N HIS A 122 4.91 -7.78 -8.73
CA HIS A 122 6.33 -8.15 -8.69
C HIS A 122 6.88 -8.30 -7.27
N TYR A 123 6.06 -8.09 -6.24
CA TYR A 123 6.45 -8.18 -4.83
C TYR A 123 5.72 -9.34 -4.15
N GLU A 124 6.29 -9.80 -3.05
CA GLU A 124 5.65 -10.83 -2.23
C GLU A 124 4.86 -10.20 -1.05
#